data_383cc34b0514766501b982001024e579
#
_entry.id   383cc34b0514766501b982001024e579
#
_cell.length_a   1.000
_cell.length_b   1.000
_cell.length_c   1.000
_cell.angle_alpha   90.00
_cell.angle_beta   90.00
_cell.angle_gamma   90.00
#
_symmetry.space_group_name_H-M   'P 1'
#
loop_
_entity.id
_entity.type
_entity.pdbx_description
1 polymer ?
#
loop_
_entity_poly.entity_id
_entity_poly.type
_entity_poly.pdbx_seq_one_letter_code
_entity_poly.pdbx_strand_id
1 'polypeptide(L)'
;AAAGDTTAALIEFENGATGTLGTTIKAPFDWRIAVYGENATATSVSETRAIVRRAGKEPEVIDRPADFHLGRNLDYFAKAALGQGTFPISPAGILQTAAALEAVFKSVDANGAWMTV
;
A
#
# COMPACT_ATOMS: atom_id res chain seq x y z
N ALA A 1 13.94 10.20 17.59
CA ALA A 1 14.10 11.15 16.49
C ALA A 1 12.71 11.49 15.96
N ALA A 2 12.41 12.77 15.73
CA ALA A 2 11.19 13.12 15.02
C ALA A 2 11.26 12.45 13.65
N ALA A 3 10.17 11.78 13.23
CA ALA A 3 10.05 11.28 11.86
C ALA A 3 10.38 12.42 10.91
N GLY A 4 11.43 12.25 10.10
CA GLY A 4 11.88 13.29 9.21
C GLY A 4 10.87 13.52 8.08
N ASP A 5 11.10 14.54 7.30
CA ASP A 5 10.28 14.86 6.12
C ASP A 5 10.26 13.74 5.06
N THR A 6 11.15 12.77 5.18
CA THR A 6 11.31 11.63 4.28
C THR A 6 11.61 10.37 5.09
N THR A 7 10.90 9.30 4.79
CA THR A 7 11.11 7.99 5.41
C THR A 7 11.18 6.93 4.31
N ALA A 8 12.11 5.98 4.45
CA ALA A 8 12.20 4.80 3.61
C ALA A 8 12.35 3.56 4.47
N ALA A 9 11.68 2.48 4.10
CA ALA A 9 11.78 1.20 4.79
C ALA A 9 11.91 0.05 3.79
N LEU A 10 12.69 -0.96 4.13
CA LEU A 10 12.72 -2.27 3.49
C LEU A 10 11.85 -3.21 4.33
N ILE A 11 11.02 -4.00 3.67
CA ILE A 11 10.09 -4.93 4.30
C ILE A 11 10.38 -6.33 3.75
N GLU A 12 10.49 -7.31 4.63
CA GLU A 12 10.55 -8.73 4.27
C GLU A 12 9.27 -9.40 4.77
N PHE A 13 8.63 -10.18 3.90
CA PHE A 13 7.42 -10.92 4.21
C PHE A 13 7.77 -12.39 4.50
N GLU A 14 6.99 -13.06 5.34
CA GLU A 14 7.18 -14.47 5.69
C GLU A 14 7.22 -15.42 4.47
N ASN A 15 6.53 -15.05 3.39
CA ASN A 15 6.53 -15.82 2.15
C ASN A 15 7.75 -15.58 1.25
N GLY A 16 8.75 -14.81 1.73
CA GLY A 16 9.98 -14.47 1.00
C GLY A 16 9.86 -13.29 0.03
N ALA A 17 8.70 -12.69 -0.12
CA ALA A 17 8.58 -11.45 -0.87
C ALA A 17 9.28 -10.30 -0.14
N THR A 18 9.76 -9.32 -0.89
CA THR A 18 10.33 -8.08 -0.34
C THR A 18 9.55 -6.89 -0.84
N GLY A 19 9.51 -5.84 -0.04
CA GLY A 19 8.87 -4.59 -0.39
C GLY A 19 9.70 -3.38 0.05
N THR A 20 9.45 -2.26 -0.58
CA THR A 20 10.00 -0.97 -0.17
C THR A 20 8.85 0.01 0.04
N LEU A 21 8.92 0.75 1.13
CA LEU A 21 8.04 1.88 1.40
C LEU A 21 8.88 3.16 1.37
N GLY A 22 8.43 4.14 0.59
CA GLY A 22 9.05 5.46 0.58
C GLY A 22 7.98 6.53 0.72
N THR A 23 8.20 7.53 1.57
CA THR A 23 7.32 8.68 1.73
C THR A 23 8.14 9.95 1.93
N THR A 24 7.67 11.06 1.35
CA THR A 24 8.26 12.38 1.56
C THR A 24 7.19 13.46 1.46
N ILE A 25 7.28 14.46 2.32
CA ILE A 25 6.41 15.65 2.28
C ILE A 25 7.08 16.83 1.55
N LYS A 26 8.31 16.66 1.08
CA LYS A 26 9.11 17.73 0.40
C LYS A 26 8.99 17.71 -1.11
N ALA A 27 8.33 16.70 -1.69
CA ALA A 27 8.11 16.61 -3.12
C ALA A 27 6.65 16.97 -3.48
N PRO A 28 6.38 17.36 -4.73
CA PRO A 28 5.02 17.39 -5.24
C PRO A 28 4.34 16.03 -5.03
N PHE A 29 3.01 16.05 -4.86
CA PHE A 29 2.25 14.84 -4.64
C PHE A 29 2.47 13.82 -5.76
N ASP A 30 2.98 12.65 -5.41
CA ASP A 30 3.06 11.45 -6.25
C ASP A 30 2.66 10.25 -5.40
N TRP A 31 1.70 9.47 -5.90
CA TRP A 31 1.25 8.25 -5.24
C TRP A 31 1.37 7.08 -6.20
N ARG A 32 2.12 6.07 -5.80
CA ARG A 32 2.40 4.92 -6.64
C ARG A 32 2.47 3.64 -5.82
N ILE A 33 1.84 2.59 -6.34
CA ILE A 33 2.07 1.22 -5.89
C ILE A 33 2.52 0.40 -7.09
N ALA A 34 3.58 -0.39 -6.91
CA ALA A 34 4.04 -1.33 -7.92
C ALA A 34 4.23 -2.72 -7.29
N VAL A 35 3.82 -3.74 -8.02
CA VAL A 35 4.02 -5.14 -7.68
C VAL A 35 4.80 -5.81 -8.81
N TYR A 36 5.87 -6.50 -8.47
CA TYR A 36 6.76 -7.19 -9.38
C TYR A 36 6.64 -8.69 -9.14
N GLY A 37 6.13 -9.43 -10.09
CA GLY A 37 6.04 -10.88 -10.07
C GLY A 37 6.81 -11.49 -11.24
N GLU A 38 7.00 -12.79 -11.22
CA GLU A 38 7.75 -13.53 -12.25
C GLU A 38 7.17 -13.35 -13.66
N ASN A 39 5.85 -13.28 -13.77
CA ASN A 39 5.16 -13.27 -15.08
C ASN A 39 4.67 -11.90 -15.51
N ALA A 40 4.59 -10.95 -14.57
CA ALA A 40 4.08 -9.61 -14.85
C ALA A 40 4.52 -8.61 -13.80
N THR A 41 4.52 -7.34 -14.17
CA THR A 41 4.54 -6.21 -13.25
C THR A 41 3.22 -5.45 -13.35
N ALA A 42 2.70 -4.99 -12.22
CA ALA A 42 1.54 -4.11 -12.17
C ALA A 42 1.89 -2.84 -11.42
N THR A 43 1.60 -1.70 -12.01
CA THR A 43 1.90 -0.39 -11.41
C THR A 43 0.65 0.47 -11.44
N SER A 44 0.18 0.94 -10.27
CA SER A 44 -0.78 2.02 -10.18
C SER A 44 -0.02 3.34 -10.30
N VAL A 45 -0.27 4.09 -11.35
CA VAL A 45 0.42 5.36 -11.65
C VAL A 45 -0.41 6.58 -11.26
N SER A 46 -1.67 6.35 -10.91
CA SER A 46 -2.58 7.31 -10.29
C SER A 46 -3.75 6.57 -9.64
N GLU A 47 -4.65 7.28 -9.01
CA GLU A 47 -5.89 6.71 -8.44
C GLU A 47 -6.81 6.07 -9.49
N THR A 48 -6.68 6.48 -10.75
CA THR A 48 -7.57 6.06 -11.85
C THR A 48 -6.88 5.23 -12.92
N ARG A 49 -5.54 5.08 -12.87
CA ARG A 49 -4.78 4.39 -13.92
C ARG A 49 -3.79 3.38 -13.36
N ALA A 50 -3.85 2.18 -13.90
CA ALA A 50 -2.83 1.15 -13.68
C ALA A 50 -2.26 0.67 -15.02
N ILE A 51 -1.02 0.19 -14.99
CA ILE A 51 -0.33 -0.38 -16.15
C ILE A 51 0.16 -1.78 -15.77
N VAL A 52 -0.20 -2.77 -16.58
CA VAL A 52 0.29 -4.15 -16.45
C VAL A 52 1.23 -4.45 -17.60
N ARG A 53 2.42 -4.95 -17.29
CA ARG A 53 3.44 -5.34 -18.26
C ARG A 53 3.71 -6.82 -18.14
N ARG A 54 3.73 -7.52 -19.28
CA ARG A 54 4.09 -8.95 -19.39
C ARG A 54 5.18 -9.12 -20.44
N ALA A 55 6.08 -10.08 -20.24
CA ALA A 55 7.14 -10.33 -21.18
C ALA A 55 6.57 -10.64 -22.60
N GLY A 56 7.13 -10.01 -23.62
CA GLY A 56 6.74 -10.19 -25.02
C GLY A 56 5.35 -9.66 -25.40
N LYS A 57 4.71 -8.84 -24.54
CA LYS A 57 3.41 -8.22 -24.83
C LYS A 57 3.47 -6.72 -24.68
N GLU A 58 2.65 -6.01 -25.42
CA GLU A 58 2.44 -4.58 -25.24
C GLU A 58 1.85 -4.32 -23.83
N PRO A 59 2.20 -3.18 -23.21
CA PRO A 59 1.63 -2.80 -21.93
C PRO A 59 0.11 -2.64 -22.00
N GLU A 60 -0.57 -3.27 -21.08
CA GLU A 60 -2.01 -3.12 -20.89
C GLU A 60 -2.26 -1.90 -19.96
N VAL A 61 -2.99 -0.92 -20.44
CA VAL A 61 -3.40 0.25 -19.67
C VAL A 61 -4.84 0.04 -19.19
N ILE A 62 -5.04 0.14 -17.88
CA ILE A 62 -6.34 0.00 -17.22
C ILE A 62 -6.72 1.36 -16.66
N ASP A 63 -7.71 2.00 -17.27
CA ASP A 63 -8.30 3.24 -16.79
C ASP A 63 -9.61 2.96 -16.04
N ARG A 64 -9.82 3.67 -14.94
CA ARG A 64 -11.04 3.64 -14.14
C ARG A 64 -11.60 5.06 -14.00
N PRO A 65 -12.92 5.25 -13.97
CA PRO A 65 -13.51 6.53 -13.63
C PRO A 65 -13.01 7.01 -12.27
N ALA A 66 -12.85 8.32 -12.12
CA ALA A 66 -12.63 8.91 -10.81
C ALA A 66 -13.82 8.55 -9.89
N ASP A 67 -13.50 8.17 -8.66
CA ASP A 67 -14.49 7.73 -7.70
C ASP A 67 -14.23 8.39 -6.33
N PHE A 68 -15.31 8.64 -5.61
CA PHE A 68 -15.23 9.16 -4.25
C PHE A 68 -14.90 8.04 -3.26
N HIS A 69 -13.63 7.67 -3.18
CA HIS A 69 -13.14 6.53 -2.41
C HIS A 69 -13.53 6.59 -0.92
N LEU A 70 -13.51 7.77 -0.31
CA LEU A 70 -13.93 7.95 1.09
C LEU A 70 -15.41 7.63 1.28
N GLY A 71 -16.28 8.10 0.38
CA GLY A 71 -17.71 7.79 0.43
C GLY A 71 -17.97 6.29 0.30
N ARG A 72 -17.31 5.65 -0.67
CA ARG A 72 -17.42 4.19 -0.84
C ARG A 72 -16.94 3.42 0.39
N ASN A 73 -15.87 3.86 1.03
CA ASN A 73 -15.36 3.23 2.24
C ASN A 73 -16.36 3.34 3.39
N LEU A 74 -17.01 4.48 3.56
CA LEU A 74 -18.08 4.68 4.54
C LEU A 74 -19.31 3.80 4.23
N ASP A 75 -19.68 3.65 2.95
CA ASP A 75 -20.78 2.77 2.54
C ASP A 75 -20.49 1.30 2.87
N TYR A 76 -19.27 0.82 2.61
CA TYR A 76 -18.87 -0.53 2.99
C TYR A 76 -18.91 -0.72 4.51
N PHE A 77 -18.42 0.25 5.27
CA PHE A 77 -18.47 0.20 6.73
C PHE A 77 -19.90 0.16 7.24
N ALA A 78 -20.76 1.04 6.76
CA ALA A 78 -22.17 1.11 7.16
C ALA A 78 -22.90 -0.20 6.85
N LYS A 79 -22.71 -0.77 5.66
CA LYS A 79 -23.30 -2.07 5.27
C LYS A 79 -22.81 -3.20 6.17
N ALA A 80 -21.51 -3.23 6.46
CA ALA A 80 -20.95 -4.26 7.37
C ALA A 80 -21.51 -4.12 8.79
N ALA A 81 -21.63 -2.90 9.30
CA ALA A 81 -22.22 -2.64 10.63
C ALA A 81 -23.69 -3.06 10.73
N LEU A 82 -24.44 -2.96 9.63
CA LEU A 82 -25.83 -3.39 9.54
C LEU A 82 -26.01 -4.90 9.23
N GLY A 83 -24.92 -5.66 9.12
CA GLY A 83 -24.97 -7.07 8.72
C GLY A 83 -25.36 -7.30 7.26
N GLN A 84 -25.30 -6.29 6.41
CA GLN A 84 -25.70 -6.34 4.99
C GLN A 84 -24.51 -6.61 4.05
N GLY A 85 -23.35 -6.96 4.59
CA GLY A 85 -22.14 -7.28 3.84
C GLY A 85 -20.92 -7.38 4.72
N THR A 86 -19.75 -7.52 4.10
CA THR A 86 -18.47 -7.55 4.80
C THR A 86 -17.63 -6.34 4.40
N PHE A 87 -16.90 -5.77 5.36
CA PHE A 87 -15.92 -4.74 5.05
C PHE A 87 -14.75 -5.39 4.28
N PRO A 88 -14.22 -4.76 3.20
CA PRO A 88 -13.21 -5.38 2.33
C PRO A 88 -11.90 -5.73 3.04
N ILE A 89 -11.58 -5.03 4.12
CA ILE A 89 -10.37 -5.27 4.90
C ILE A 89 -10.78 -5.87 6.26
N SER A 90 -10.22 -7.02 6.59
CA SER A 90 -10.50 -7.66 7.89
C SER A 90 -9.93 -6.84 9.05
N PRO A 91 -10.52 -6.90 10.26
CA PRO A 91 -9.94 -6.29 11.45
C PRO A 91 -8.49 -6.74 11.71
N ALA A 92 -8.17 -8.02 11.47
CA ALA A 92 -6.81 -8.53 11.58
C ALA A 92 -5.87 -7.84 10.59
N GLY A 93 -6.28 -7.65 9.33
CA GLY A 93 -5.48 -6.94 8.32
C GLY A 93 -5.25 -5.48 8.67
N ILE A 94 -6.23 -4.81 9.29
CA ILE A 94 -6.07 -3.44 9.78
C ILE A 94 -5.02 -3.39 10.90
N LEU A 95 -5.11 -4.31 11.87
CA LEU A 95 -4.15 -4.38 12.98
C LEU A 95 -2.74 -4.71 12.49
N GLN A 96 -2.59 -5.63 11.53
CA GLN A 96 -1.29 -5.95 10.92
C GLN A 96 -0.67 -4.73 10.21
N THR A 97 -1.49 -3.97 9.47
CA THR A 97 -1.02 -2.74 8.81
C THR A 97 -0.57 -1.69 9.83
N ALA A 98 -1.32 -1.52 10.91
CA ALA A 98 -0.94 -0.60 11.99
C ALA A 98 0.36 -1.04 12.70
N ALA A 99 0.50 -2.34 12.98
CA ALA A 99 1.69 -2.90 13.59
C ALA A 99 2.93 -2.77 12.67
N ALA A 100 2.77 -2.98 11.35
CA ALA A 100 3.84 -2.77 10.39
C ALA A 100 4.30 -1.30 10.36
N LEU A 101 3.36 -0.35 10.39
CA LEU A 101 3.69 1.07 10.46
C LEU A 101 4.41 1.43 11.76
N GLU A 102 3.95 0.90 12.90
CA GLU A 102 4.62 1.08 14.20
C GLU A 102 6.05 0.53 14.16
N ALA A 103 6.26 -0.64 13.53
CA ALA A 103 7.58 -1.24 13.37
C ALA A 103 8.51 -0.34 12.53
N VAL A 104 8.01 0.31 11.48
CA VAL A 104 8.79 1.30 10.71
C VAL A 104 9.27 2.44 11.62
N PHE A 105 8.41 3.01 12.46
CA PHE A 105 8.83 4.07 13.39
C PHE A 105 9.84 3.58 14.42
N LYS A 106 9.63 2.41 15.00
CA LYS A 106 10.58 1.79 15.94
C LYS A 106 11.94 1.54 15.27
N SER A 107 11.95 1.09 14.03
CA SER A 107 13.18 0.90 13.24
C SER A 107 13.93 2.22 13.03
N VAL A 108 13.21 3.30 12.69
CA VAL A 108 13.81 4.65 12.55
C VAL A 108 14.45 5.09 13.87
N ASP A 109 13.76 4.94 15.00
CA ASP A 109 14.28 5.31 16.33
C ASP A 109 15.49 4.45 16.74
N ALA A 110 15.56 3.23 16.24
CA ALA A 110 16.67 2.29 16.45
C ALA A 110 17.74 2.33 15.34
N ASN A 111 17.84 3.45 14.59
CA ASN A 111 18.82 3.64 13.51
C ASN A 111 18.77 2.56 12.41
N GLY A 112 17.58 2.12 12.03
CA GLY A 112 17.38 1.15 10.96
C GLY A 112 17.49 -0.32 11.38
N ALA A 113 17.38 -0.62 12.66
CA ALA A 113 17.36 -2.01 13.12
C ALA A 113 16.13 -2.76 12.61
N TRP A 114 16.26 -4.05 12.33
CA TRP A 114 15.15 -4.91 11.96
C TRP A 114 14.15 -5.03 13.11
N MET A 115 12.87 -4.90 12.76
CA MET A 115 11.73 -5.06 13.67
C MET A 115 10.82 -6.16 13.14
N THR A 116 10.40 -7.05 14.03
CA THR A 116 9.40 -8.08 13.71
C THR A 116 8.00 -7.56 14.04
N VAL A 117 7.01 -7.90 13.22
CA VAL A 117 5.60 -7.53 13.37
C VAL A 117 4.78 -8.76 13.76
#